data_c84e92cf45621943fe03ee011ed56995
#
_entry.id   c84e92cf45621943fe03ee011ed56995
#
_cell.length_a   1.000
_cell.length_b   1.000
_cell.length_c   1.000
_cell.angle_alpha   90.00
_cell.angle_beta   90.00
_cell.angle_gamma   90.00
#
_symmetry.space_group_name_H-M   'P 1'
#
loop_
_entity.id
_entity.type
_entity.pdbx_description
1 polymer ?
#
loop_
_entity_poly.entity_id
_entity_poly.type
_entity_poly.pdbx_seq_one_letter_code
_entity_poly.pdbx_strand_id
1 'polypeptide(L)'
;MKLTSDTMLLLNRDGICMDIAVHNVNLWFMKEEKLLGKNLFQLIPPSTYYQVYPEFKKVLTQKVRSVHNYEMTLGHTTYYFKCIMYPYDGMVLCQYRDITERSQRKLELEKKNHELNEIQKAALI
;
A
#
# COMPACT_ATOMS: atom_id res chain seq x y z
N MET A 1 -14.23 -0.98 -19.38
CA MET A 1 -12.87 -1.32 -18.91
C MET A 1 -12.56 -0.52 -17.65
N LYS A 2 -12.24 -1.21 -16.61
CA LYS A 2 -11.82 -0.51 -15.40
C LYS A 2 -10.43 0.05 -15.60
N LEU A 3 -10.32 1.35 -15.60
CA LEU A 3 -9.03 2.00 -15.52
C LEU A 3 -8.45 1.71 -14.14
N THR A 4 -7.18 1.40 -14.09
CA THR A 4 -6.50 1.21 -12.83
C THR A 4 -6.57 2.49 -12.03
N SER A 5 -7.09 2.39 -10.80
CA SER A 5 -7.23 3.54 -9.90
C SER A 5 -5.95 3.75 -9.10
N ASP A 6 -4.81 3.64 -9.75
CA ASP A 6 -3.54 3.77 -9.07
C ASP A 6 -3.24 5.23 -8.76
N THR A 7 -2.75 5.47 -7.57
CA THR A 7 -2.25 6.76 -7.17
C THR A 7 -0.73 6.74 -7.33
N MET A 8 -0.17 7.79 -7.91
CA MET A 8 1.26 7.92 -8.09
C MET A 8 1.77 9.13 -7.34
N LEU A 9 2.86 8.96 -6.62
CA LEU A 9 3.52 10.02 -5.87
C LEU A 9 4.99 10.09 -6.27
N LEU A 10 5.51 11.29 -6.38
CA LEU A 10 6.95 11.51 -6.53
C LEU A 10 7.48 12.06 -5.23
N LEU A 11 8.34 11.31 -4.56
CA LEU A 11 8.95 11.70 -3.29
C LEU A 11 10.43 12.06 -3.53
N ASN A 12 10.86 13.17 -2.91
CA ASN A 12 12.29 13.49 -2.94
C ASN A 12 13.03 12.63 -1.92
N ARG A 13 14.33 12.82 -1.81
CA ARG A 13 15.19 12.04 -0.91
C ARG A 13 14.82 12.16 0.57
N ASP A 14 14.12 13.21 0.93
CA ASP A 14 13.66 13.44 2.31
C ASP A 14 12.25 12.90 2.55
N GLY A 15 11.60 12.36 1.53
CA GLY A 15 10.23 11.84 1.62
C GLY A 15 9.16 12.89 1.42
N ILE A 16 9.52 14.08 0.94
CA ILE A 16 8.57 15.15 0.66
C ILE A 16 7.90 14.88 -0.69
N CYS A 17 6.59 14.97 -0.73
CA CYS A 17 5.81 14.77 -1.94
C CYS A 17 5.99 15.95 -2.88
N MET A 18 6.63 15.71 -4.01
CA MET A 18 6.94 16.73 -5.02
C MET A 18 5.87 16.80 -6.10
N ASP A 19 5.19 15.69 -6.35
CA ASP A 19 4.13 15.62 -7.34
C ASP A 19 3.20 14.47 -7.01
N ILE A 20 1.96 14.56 -7.48
CA ILE A 20 0.94 13.55 -7.19
C ILE A 20 -0.02 13.44 -8.36
N ALA A 21 -0.36 12.19 -8.72
CA ALA A 21 -1.43 11.90 -9.67
C ALA A 21 -2.39 10.90 -9.03
N VAL A 22 -3.60 11.36 -8.74
CA VAL A 22 -4.66 10.54 -8.15
C VAL A 22 -5.73 10.30 -9.20
N HIS A 23 -5.88 9.05 -9.64
CA HIS A 23 -6.88 8.68 -10.64
C HIS A 23 -8.25 8.40 -10.02
N ASN A 24 -8.28 8.02 -8.75
CA ASN A 24 -9.54 7.80 -8.03
C ASN A 24 -9.45 8.38 -6.63
N VAL A 25 -9.96 9.59 -6.47
CA VAL A 25 -9.92 10.33 -5.21
C VAL A 25 -10.70 9.64 -4.08
N ASN A 26 -11.67 8.79 -4.42
CA ASN A 26 -12.48 8.11 -3.41
C ASN A 26 -11.73 6.96 -2.72
N LEU A 27 -10.65 6.48 -3.34
CA LEU A 27 -9.84 5.40 -2.79
C LEU A 27 -8.57 5.89 -2.09
N TRP A 28 -8.34 7.20 -2.11
CA TRP A 28 -7.16 7.79 -1.49
C TRP A 28 -7.54 8.42 -0.15
N PHE A 29 -6.83 8.02 0.90
CA PHE A 29 -7.14 8.43 2.27
C PHE A 29 -6.83 9.90 2.55
N MET A 30 -6.09 10.58 1.69
CA MET A 30 -5.65 11.94 1.90
C MET A 30 -5.82 12.76 0.62
N LYS A 31 -6.30 13.99 0.78
CA LYS A 31 -6.44 14.91 -0.35
C LYS A 31 -5.08 15.37 -0.84
N GLU A 32 -4.96 15.57 -2.15
CA GLU A 32 -3.74 16.03 -2.80
C GLU A 32 -3.16 17.29 -2.14
N GLU A 33 -4.00 18.26 -1.85
CA GLU A 33 -3.60 19.54 -1.23
C GLU A 33 -3.02 19.37 0.17
N LYS A 34 -3.34 18.28 0.87
CA LYS A 34 -2.80 17.99 2.20
C LYS A 34 -1.48 17.21 2.14
N LEU A 35 -1.18 16.64 1.00
CA LEU A 35 0.00 15.79 0.83
C LEU A 35 1.12 16.50 0.09
N LEU A 36 0.78 17.28 -0.94
CA LEU A 36 1.76 17.96 -1.78
C LEU A 36 2.62 18.93 -0.95
N GLY A 37 3.93 18.80 -1.08
CA GLY A 37 4.89 19.61 -0.33
C GLY A 37 5.12 19.16 1.11
N LYS A 38 4.49 18.07 1.52
CA LYS A 38 4.60 17.52 2.89
C LYS A 38 5.38 16.23 2.89
N ASN A 39 5.95 15.91 4.05
CA ASN A 39 6.66 14.65 4.23
C ASN A 39 5.64 13.54 4.45
N LEU A 40 5.56 12.61 3.50
CA LEU A 40 4.61 11.50 3.56
C LEU A 40 4.78 10.67 4.83
N PHE A 41 6.02 10.44 5.26
CA PHE A 41 6.32 9.57 6.40
C PHE A 41 5.93 10.18 7.75
N GLN A 42 5.67 11.48 7.80
CA GLN A 42 5.14 12.14 8.99
C GLN A 42 3.61 12.10 9.06
N LEU A 43 2.96 11.76 7.94
CA LEU A 43 1.50 11.78 7.81
C LEU A 43 0.86 10.40 7.96
N ILE A 44 1.64 9.33 7.74
CA ILE A 44 1.13 7.97 7.85
C ILE A 44 1.27 7.45 9.28
N PRO A 45 0.43 6.44 9.67
CA PRO A 45 0.56 5.84 10.99
C PRO A 45 1.92 5.19 11.21
N PRO A 46 2.43 5.16 12.46
CA PRO A 46 3.73 4.55 12.75
C PRO A 46 3.86 3.10 12.28
N SER A 47 2.81 2.29 12.40
CA SER A 47 2.82 0.90 11.94
C SER A 47 3.05 0.81 10.43
N THR A 48 2.46 1.72 9.66
CA THR A 48 2.65 1.80 8.20
C THR A 48 4.05 2.31 7.88
N TYR A 49 4.53 3.30 8.62
CA TYR A 49 5.88 3.82 8.45
C TYR A 49 6.93 2.71 8.52
N TYR A 50 6.84 1.83 9.51
CA TYR A 50 7.79 0.74 9.68
C TYR A 50 7.74 -0.29 8.55
N GLN A 51 6.62 -0.38 7.84
CA GLN A 51 6.49 -1.26 6.68
C GLN A 51 7.05 -0.64 5.40
N VAL A 52 6.86 0.66 5.22
CA VAL A 52 7.11 1.33 3.94
C VAL A 52 8.48 2.02 3.89
N TYR A 53 8.89 2.65 4.97
CA TYR A 53 10.12 3.45 4.98
C TYR A 53 11.39 2.66 4.65
N PRO A 54 11.60 1.42 5.15
CA PRO A 54 12.76 0.64 4.77
C PRO A 54 12.85 0.37 3.26
N GLU A 55 11.70 0.17 2.61
CA GLU A 55 11.65 -0.04 1.17
C GLU A 55 12.00 1.24 0.41
N PHE A 56 11.50 2.38 0.90
CA PHE A 56 11.85 3.70 0.35
C PHE A 56 13.37 3.94 0.43
N LYS A 57 13.97 3.68 1.57
CA LYS A 57 15.41 3.83 1.77
C LYS A 57 16.21 2.93 0.84
N LYS A 58 15.78 1.69 0.67
CA LYS A 58 16.41 0.73 -0.22
C LYS A 58 16.40 1.21 -1.67
N VAL A 59 15.27 1.69 -2.15
CA VAL A 59 15.14 2.22 -3.52
C VAL A 59 16.06 3.44 -3.70
N LEU A 60 16.06 4.33 -2.71
CA LEU A 60 16.84 5.56 -2.77
C LEU A 60 18.35 5.30 -2.78
N THR A 61 18.82 4.39 -1.92
CA THR A 61 20.25 4.14 -1.74
C THR A 61 20.81 3.13 -2.72
N GLN A 62 20.08 2.05 -3.01
CA GLN A 62 20.54 0.97 -3.88
C GLN A 62 20.09 1.14 -5.33
N LYS A 63 19.23 2.10 -5.61
CA LYS A 63 18.71 2.41 -6.95
C LYS A 63 18.05 1.19 -7.59
N VAL A 64 17.30 0.43 -6.80
CA VAL A 64 16.57 -0.75 -7.25
C VAL A 64 15.08 -0.54 -7.07
N ARG A 65 14.28 -1.20 -7.91
CA ARG A 65 12.83 -1.21 -7.79
C ARG A 65 12.42 -2.03 -6.57
N SER A 66 11.39 -1.60 -5.87
CA SER A 66 10.79 -2.35 -4.76
C SER A 66 9.31 -2.58 -5.03
N VAL A 67 8.85 -3.80 -4.76
CA VAL A 67 7.42 -4.15 -4.82
C VAL A 67 7.07 -4.77 -3.48
N HIS A 68 6.09 -4.17 -2.79
CA HIS A 68 5.68 -4.68 -1.48
C HIS A 68 4.22 -4.36 -1.21
N ASN A 69 3.62 -5.16 -0.35
CA ASN A 69 2.27 -4.93 0.14
C ASN A 69 2.39 -4.44 1.58
N TYR A 70 1.49 -3.54 1.97
CA TYR A 70 1.42 -3.08 3.34
C TYR A 70 -0.03 -2.82 3.73
N GLU A 71 -0.26 -2.77 5.01
CA GLU A 71 -1.57 -2.43 5.54
C GLU A 71 -1.52 -1.12 6.30
N MET A 72 -2.65 -0.42 6.33
CA MET A 72 -2.78 0.83 7.04
C MET A 72 -4.14 0.87 7.71
N THR A 73 -4.15 1.05 9.02
CA THR A 73 -5.38 1.15 9.79
C THR A 73 -5.65 2.62 10.11
N LEU A 74 -6.82 3.08 9.67
CA LEU A 74 -7.30 4.44 9.96
C LEU A 74 -8.64 4.30 10.69
N GLY A 75 -8.65 4.71 11.96
CA GLY A 75 -9.81 4.49 12.81
C GLY A 75 -10.07 3.00 13.02
N HIS A 76 -11.22 2.52 12.56
CA HIS A 76 -11.59 1.10 12.68
C HIS A 76 -11.48 0.33 11.37
N THR A 77 -10.94 0.96 10.32
CA THR A 77 -10.86 0.34 9.00
C THR A 77 -9.41 0.07 8.63
N THR A 78 -9.14 -1.16 8.18
CA THR A 78 -7.83 -1.55 7.68
C THR A 78 -7.87 -1.61 6.17
N TYR A 79 -6.94 -0.88 5.55
CA TYR A 79 -6.76 -0.85 4.11
C TYR A 79 -5.50 -1.61 3.75
N TYR A 80 -5.54 -2.31 2.62
CA TYR A 80 -4.40 -3.05 2.09
C TYR A 80 -3.97 -2.42 0.78
N PHE A 81 -2.66 -2.15 0.67
CA PHE A 81 -2.10 -1.51 -0.51
C PHE A 81 -0.95 -2.33 -1.09
N LYS A 82 -0.87 -2.32 -2.41
CA LYS A 82 0.32 -2.73 -3.13
C LYS A 82 1.08 -1.46 -3.50
N CYS A 83 2.36 -1.42 -3.16
CA CYS A 83 3.21 -0.28 -3.47
C CYS A 83 4.38 -0.73 -4.35
N ILE A 84 4.58 -0.03 -5.45
CA ILE A 84 5.75 -0.22 -6.31
C ILE A 84 6.54 1.07 -6.27
N MET A 85 7.80 0.97 -5.90
CA MET A 85 8.70 2.12 -5.84
C MET A 85 9.78 1.98 -6.89
N TYR A 86 10.00 3.05 -7.64
CA TYR A 86 11.01 3.12 -8.70
C TYR A 86 12.01 4.22 -8.38
N PRO A 87 13.31 3.97 -8.59
CA PRO A 87 14.28 5.06 -8.53
C PRO A 87 14.08 5.99 -9.74
N TYR A 88 14.05 7.29 -9.49
CA TYR A 88 13.81 8.28 -10.52
C TYR A 88 14.59 9.55 -10.20
N ASP A 89 15.72 9.74 -10.91
CA ASP A 89 16.52 10.98 -10.86
C ASP A 89 16.83 11.47 -9.44
N GLY A 90 17.32 10.56 -8.57
CA GLY A 90 17.62 10.87 -7.17
C GLY A 90 16.40 10.97 -6.27
N MET A 91 15.24 10.66 -6.81
CA MET A 91 13.97 10.65 -6.10
C MET A 91 13.35 9.24 -6.18
N VAL A 92 12.18 9.07 -5.60
CA VAL A 92 11.45 7.79 -5.63
C VAL A 92 10.05 8.03 -6.17
N LEU A 93 9.73 7.35 -7.26
CA LEU A 93 8.37 7.34 -7.81
C LEU A 93 7.62 6.18 -7.19
N CYS A 94 6.54 6.49 -6.50
CA CYS A 94 5.71 5.50 -5.81
C CYS A 94 4.39 5.32 -6.54
N GLN A 95 4.01 4.07 -6.77
CA GLN A 95 2.73 3.72 -7.34
C GLN A 95 1.96 2.89 -6.31
N TYR A 96 0.76 3.35 -5.96
CA TYR A 96 -0.08 2.72 -4.94
C TYR A 96 -1.35 2.19 -5.57
N ARG A 97 -1.70 0.96 -5.23
CA ARG A 97 -2.96 0.35 -5.62
C ARG A 97 -3.67 -0.15 -4.37
N ASP A 98 -4.93 0.24 -4.21
CA ASP A 98 -5.76 -0.28 -3.14
C ASP A 98 -6.19 -1.70 -3.50
N ILE A 99 -5.76 -2.67 -2.70
CA ILE A 99 -6.09 -4.09 -2.88
C ILE A 99 -6.94 -4.62 -1.72
N THR A 100 -7.60 -3.73 -0.99
CA THR A 100 -8.34 -4.09 0.22
C THR A 100 -9.41 -5.14 -0.05
N GLU A 101 -10.25 -4.94 -1.04
CA GLU A 101 -11.31 -5.88 -1.40
C GLU A 101 -10.75 -7.26 -1.77
N ARG A 102 -9.70 -7.29 -2.58
CA ARG A 102 -9.04 -8.52 -3.00
C ARG A 102 -8.43 -9.26 -1.82
N SER A 103 -7.76 -8.53 -0.92
CA SER A 103 -7.12 -9.11 0.27
C SER A 103 -8.15 -9.68 1.24
N GLN A 104 -9.28 -8.99 1.43
CA GLN A 104 -10.36 -9.48 2.26
C GLN A 104 -10.98 -10.75 1.70
N ARG A 105 -11.20 -10.82 0.39
CA ARG A 105 -11.71 -12.03 -0.26
C ARG A 105 -10.77 -13.23 -0.07
N LYS A 106 -9.48 -13.00 -0.19
CA LYS A 106 -8.48 -14.04 0.00
C LYS A 106 -8.51 -14.59 1.43
N LEU A 107 -8.57 -13.70 2.41
CA LEU A 107 -8.66 -14.09 3.82
C LEU A 107 -9.92 -14.89 4.12
N GLU A 108 -11.07 -14.48 3.57
CA GLU A 108 -12.33 -15.20 3.72
C GLU A 108 -12.26 -16.60 3.11
N LEU A 109 -11.66 -16.74 1.94
CA LEU A 109 -11.50 -18.04 1.29
C LEU A 109 -10.59 -18.97 2.09
N GLU A 110 -9.49 -18.47 2.62
CA GLU A 110 -8.59 -19.24 3.46
C GLU A 110 -9.30 -19.73 4.72
N LYS A 111 -10.11 -18.89 5.34
CA LYS A 111 -10.90 -19.25 6.51
C LYS A 111 -11.92 -20.33 6.19
N LYS A 112 -12.66 -20.21 5.08
CA LYS A 112 -13.62 -21.20 4.63
C LYS A 112 -12.96 -22.54 4.34
N ASN A 113 -11.82 -22.54 3.71
CA ASN A 113 -11.06 -23.76 3.40
C ASN A 113 -10.61 -24.47 4.69
N HIS A 114 -10.19 -23.71 5.68
CA HIS A 114 -9.82 -24.25 6.99
C HIS A 114 -11.02 -24.90 7.68
N GLU A 115 -12.17 -24.24 7.70
CA GLU A 115 -13.40 -24.77 8.26
C GLU A 115 -13.85 -26.06 7.58
N LEU A 116 -13.79 -26.11 6.24
CA LEU A 116 -14.13 -27.30 5.47
C LEU A 116 -13.21 -28.47 5.80
N ASN A 117 -11.92 -28.23 5.95
CA ASN A 117 -10.95 -29.25 6.29
C ASN A 117 -11.22 -29.84 7.67
N GLU A 118 -11.60 -29.03 8.64
CA GLU A 118 -11.96 -29.49 9.98
C GLU A 118 -13.22 -30.35 9.96
N ILE A 119 -14.23 -29.95 9.19
CA ILE A 119 -15.46 -30.74 9.03
C ILE A 119 -15.15 -32.11 8.41
N GLN A 120 -14.32 -32.15 7.39
CA GLN A 120 -13.92 -33.38 6.73
C GLN A 120 -13.16 -34.32 7.68
N LYS A 121 -12.27 -33.77 8.50
CA LYS A 121 -11.54 -34.54 9.49
C LYS A 121 -12.50 -35.15 10.53
N ALA A 122 -13.48 -34.39 10.99
CA ALA A 122 -14.48 -34.88 11.92
C ALA A 122 -15.36 -36.00 11.32
N ALA A 123 -15.67 -35.90 10.02
CA ALA A 123 -16.46 -36.88 9.31
C ALA A 123 -15.73 -38.19 9.07
N LEU A 124 -14.40 -38.21 9.12
CA LEU A 124 -13.59 -39.40 8.92
C LEU A 124 -13.33 -40.20 10.21
N ILE A 125 -13.75 -39.68 11.32
CA ILE A 125 -13.69 -40.34 12.61
C ILE A 125 -15.01 -41.07 12.86
#